data_74b082c6e66f369cfc8c3ca81ad73b22
#
_entry.id   74b082c6e66f369cfc8c3ca81ad73b22
#
_cell.length_a   1.000
_cell.length_b   1.000
_cell.length_c   1.000
_cell.angle_alpha   90.00
_cell.angle_beta   90.00
_cell.angle_gamma   90.00
#
_symmetry.space_group_name_H-M   'P 1'
#
loop_
_entity.id
_entity.type
_entity.pdbx_description
1 polymer ?
#
loop_
_entity_poly.entity_id
_entity_poly.type
_entity_poly.pdbx_seq_one_letter_code
_entity_poly.pdbx_strand_id
1 'polypeptide(L)'
;MRKFREPYTWGKNEESKYDINDFRSKFYKGDWIKAWLDYVSEEAIVSESNIYELMWERSSDKKEHMPLKLYKFYPFNENSIKCIEQNKVYLNTPEYFNDPFDCAICTNELEFEKEYLLDYIKRTGAIERNVLTQQEKNKIDRSICVDQDEHRGSPYILFDSVVFHIYYNEGNYNEKAEELLKVCAEAREVFKRSLKTLREQKIRVTSFSDLKKEQLQTHMEMWAHYGQQHCGFCVEYDLSASIDDEIIAQIVQGSLFLCKYSARPIRMSKRNFYKYALGKALTVHQKLQFEKSIIMSFLTKSSAWSYEKEWRMILPNDVSVFYDNMVPFYPIKTIYLGCKMPTDNREYMYRLAREKGIEVVNMEQYCNEFKLKECYVDIDHYFNEKKCYKQKSMNNGKYELLKKDIYEYIKDWR
;
A
#
# COMPACT_ATOMS: atom_id res chain seq x y z
N MET A 1 21.75 21.75 0.06
CA MET A 1 21.57 21.60 1.52
C MET A 1 20.89 22.84 2.07
N ARG A 2 19.57 22.81 2.23
CA ARG A 2 18.82 23.85 2.94
C ARG A 2 18.92 23.54 4.43
N LYS A 3 19.36 24.52 5.23
CA LYS A 3 19.45 24.42 6.68
C LYS A 3 18.08 24.08 7.27
N PHE A 4 17.99 22.98 8.01
CA PHE A 4 16.85 22.67 8.87
C PHE A 4 16.66 23.85 9.84
N ARG A 5 15.43 24.34 9.94
CA ARG A 5 15.05 25.37 10.90
C ARG A 5 14.85 24.69 12.26
N GLU A 6 15.30 25.36 13.32
CA GLU A 6 15.09 24.95 14.71
C GLU A 6 13.61 24.72 15.01
N PRO A 7 13.27 23.87 15.99
CA PRO A 7 11.88 23.56 16.32
C PRO A 7 11.12 24.85 16.66
N TYR A 8 10.04 25.06 15.92
CA TYR A 8 9.20 26.25 16.02
C TYR A 8 8.58 26.32 17.40
N THR A 9 9.01 27.30 18.21
CA THR A 9 8.28 27.73 19.40
C THR A 9 7.04 28.50 18.94
N TRP A 10 5.88 28.01 19.31
CA TRP A 10 4.59 28.60 19.01
C TRP A 10 4.54 30.08 19.41
N GLY A 11 4.75 30.97 18.44
CA GLY A 11 4.41 32.37 18.58
C GLY A 11 2.90 32.53 18.58
N LYS A 12 2.38 33.12 19.66
CA LYS A 12 1.01 33.61 19.73
C LYS A 12 0.84 34.68 18.67
N ASN A 13 0.18 34.36 17.54
CA ASN A 13 -0.58 35.32 16.76
C ASN A 13 -1.24 34.61 15.55
N GLU A 14 -2.53 34.94 15.43
CA GLU A 14 -3.51 34.57 14.41
C GLU A 14 -4.24 33.25 14.63
N GLU A 15 -5.53 33.40 14.91
CA GLU A 15 -6.54 32.40 15.17
C GLU A 15 -6.55 31.30 14.09
N SER A 16 -5.87 30.20 14.36
CA SER A 16 -6.17 28.98 13.64
C SER A 16 -7.58 28.56 14.03
N LYS A 17 -8.44 28.35 13.07
CA LYS A 17 -9.83 27.88 13.23
C LYS A 17 -9.97 26.54 13.97
N TYR A 18 -8.84 25.94 14.39
CA TYR A 18 -8.76 24.64 15.04
C TYR A 18 -8.11 24.76 16.41
N ASP A 19 -8.91 24.51 17.44
CA ASP A 19 -8.43 24.31 18.79
C ASP A 19 -7.61 23.00 18.83
N ILE A 20 -6.34 23.07 19.21
CA ILE A 20 -5.46 21.91 19.40
C ILE A 20 -6.06 20.89 20.37
N ASN A 21 -6.92 21.33 21.29
CA ASN A 21 -7.63 20.47 22.21
C ASN A 21 -8.78 19.71 21.52
N ASP A 22 -9.43 20.30 20.52
CA ASP A 22 -10.44 19.62 19.69
C ASP A 22 -9.75 18.56 18.79
N PHE A 23 -8.59 18.87 18.22
CA PHE A 23 -7.77 17.91 17.50
C PHE A 23 -7.38 16.70 18.39
N ARG A 24 -6.79 16.95 19.58
CA ARG A 24 -6.43 15.88 20.51
C ARG A 24 -7.64 15.04 20.92
N SER A 25 -8.79 15.66 21.15
CA SER A 25 -10.02 14.93 21.51
C SER A 25 -10.53 14.03 20.39
N LYS A 26 -10.43 14.45 19.13
CA LYS A 26 -10.80 13.67 17.94
C LYS A 26 -9.77 12.59 17.63
N PHE A 27 -8.49 12.89 17.84
CA PHE A 27 -7.37 11.96 17.67
C PHE A 27 -7.49 10.74 18.60
N TYR A 28 -7.91 10.95 19.86
CA TYR A 28 -8.05 9.86 20.83
C TYR A 28 -9.40 9.12 20.79
N LYS A 29 -10.44 9.68 20.17
CA LYS A 29 -11.80 9.11 20.22
C LYS A 29 -12.30 8.49 18.92
N GLY A 30 -11.58 8.60 17.80
CA GLY A 30 -12.09 8.22 16.50
C GLY A 30 -11.06 7.65 15.54
N ASP A 31 -11.23 7.94 14.26
CA ASP A 31 -10.30 7.63 13.18
C ASP A 31 -9.08 8.55 13.30
N TRP A 32 -8.11 8.15 14.15
CA TRP A 32 -6.93 8.96 14.44
C TRP A 32 -6.10 9.27 13.18
N ILE A 33 -6.05 8.35 12.21
CA ILE A 33 -5.33 8.56 10.96
C ILE A 33 -5.93 9.71 10.18
N LYS A 34 -7.27 9.71 10.05
CA LYS A 34 -7.97 10.79 9.38
C LYS A 34 -7.78 12.13 10.10
N ALA A 35 -7.93 12.14 11.42
CA ALA A 35 -7.75 13.34 12.22
C ALA A 35 -6.33 13.90 12.11
N TRP A 36 -5.32 13.03 12.15
CA TRP A 36 -3.93 13.43 12.00
C TRP A 36 -3.61 13.94 10.59
N LEU A 37 -4.12 13.27 9.53
CA LEU A 37 -3.97 13.75 8.16
C LEU A 37 -4.72 15.07 7.91
N ASP A 38 -5.86 15.30 8.57
CA ASP A 38 -6.56 16.58 8.53
C ASP A 38 -5.70 17.69 9.13
N TYR A 39 -5.13 17.45 10.32
CA TYR A 39 -4.22 18.38 11.00
C TYR A 39 -2.98 18.71 10.16
N VAL A 40 -2.25 17.70 9.69
CA VAL A 40 -1.06 17.89 8.86
C VAL A 40 -1.41 18.61 7.55
N SER A 41 -2.57 18.31 6.94
CA SER A 41 -3.01 18.98 5.71
C SER A 41 -3.29 20.46 5.93
N GLU A 42 -3.86 20.85 7.06
CA GLU A 42 -4.10 22.25 7.39
C GLU A 42 -2.82 23.02 7.69
N GLU A 43 -1.90 22.40 8.41
CA GLU A 43 -0.56 22.96 8.62
C GLU A 43 0.17 23.15 7.28
N ALA A 44 0.02 22.20 6.34
CA ALA A 44 0.58 22.32 4.99
C ALA A 44 0.00 23.49 4.18
N ILE A 45 -1.27 23.85 4.39
CA ILE A 45 -1.88 25.03 3.76
C ILE A 45 -1.23 26.32 4.31
N VAL A 46 -1.08 26.40 5.63
CA VAL A 46 -0.55 27.60 6.30
C VAL A 46 0.94 27.81 6.01
N SER A 47 1.72 26.73 6.00
CA SER A 47 3.18 26.78 5.79
C SER A 47 3.60 26.68 4.32
N GLU A 48 2.65 26.47 3.40
CA GLU A 48 2.91 26.19 1.98
C GLU A 48 3.88 25.01 1.76
N SER A 49 3.91 24.06 2.72
CA SER A 49 4.81 22.92 2.72
C SER A 49 4.22 21.70 2.00
N ASN A 50 5.08 20.73 1.68
CA ASN A 50 4.65 19.44 1.16
C ASN A 50 4.03 18.60 2.30
N ILE A 51 2.88 17.97 2.05
CA ILE A 51 2.19 17.14 3.05
C ILE A 51 3.08 16.00 3.58
N TYR A 52 3.90 15.39 2.73
CA TYR A 52 4.79 14.29 3.14
C TYR A 52 5.93 14.77 4.05
N GLU A 53 6.51 15.94 3.76
CA GLU A 53 7.53 16.55 4.62
C GLU A 53 6.97 16.81 6.02
N LEU A 54 5.78 17.38 6.11
CA LEU A 54 5.11 17.60 7.40
C LEU A 54 4.72 16.29 8.09
N MET A 55 4.31 15.26 7.35
CA MET A 55 4.07 13.92 7.91
C MET A 55 5.32 13.37 8.59
N TRP A 56 6.49 13.63 8.06
CA TRP A 56 7.77 13.19 8.66
C TRP A 56 8.17 14.07 9.85
N GLU A 57 8.08 15.39 9.74
CA GLU A 57 8.34 16.32 10.84
C GLU A 57 7.42 16.08 12.05
N ARG A 58 6.16 15.73 11.80
CA ARG A 58 5.15 15.44 12.83
C ARG A 58 5.02 13.94 13.18
N SER A 59 6.01 13.14 12.82
CA SER A 59 5.99 11.69 13.04
C SER A 59 5.85 11.31 14.51
N SER A 60 6.43 12.08 15.43
CA SER A 60 6.36 11.86 16.87
C SER A 60 4.93 11.92 17.44
N ASP A 61 4.03 12.68 16.80
CA ASP A 61 2.63 12.80 17.25
C ASP A 61 1.86 11.46 17.18
N LYS A 62 2.33 10.53 16.35
CA LYS A 62 1.74 9.19 16.19
C LYS A 62 2.28 8.15 17.16
N LYS A 63 3.29 8.46 17.94
CA LYS A 63 4.05 7.48 18.74
C LYS A 63 3.16 6.63 19.66
N GLU A 64 2.14 7.23 20.26
CA GLU A 64 1.20 6.52 21.16
C GLU A 64 0.28 5.52 20.42
N HIS A 65 0.14 5.67 19.10
CA HIS A 65 -0.67 4.78 18.26
C HIS A 65 0.17 3.70 17.56
N MET A 66 1.50 3.79 17.65
CA MET A 66 2.40 2.83 17.04
C MET A 66 2.43 1.52 17.82
N PRO A 67 2.40 0.36 17.18
CA PRO A 67 2.61 -0.91 17.85
C PRO A 67 4.07 -1.03 18.29
N LEU A 68 4.31 -1.83 19.35
CA LEU A 68 5.68 -2.09 19.81
C LEU A 68 6.45 -3.02 18.87
N LYS A 69 5.76 -3.75 18.01
CA LYS A 69 6.33 -4.69 17.05
C LYS A 69 5.43 -4.87 15.84
N LEU A 70 6.04 -5.22 14.74
CA LEU A 70 5.34 -5.57 13.49
C LEU A 70 5.96 -6.83 12.89
N TYR A 71 5.12 -7.59 12.21
CA TYR A 71 5.51 -8.81 11.51
C TYR A 71 5.45 -8.60 9.99
N LYS A 72 6.42 -9.18 9.28
CA LYS A 72 6.40 -9.22 7.82
C LYS A 72 6.76 -10.60 7.32
N PHE A 73 5.88 -11.16 6.50
CA PHE A 73 6.11 -12.44 5.84
C PHE A 73 6.88 -12.24 4.53
N TYR A 74 7.78 -13.15 4.25
CA TYR A 74 8.64 -13.13 3.07
C TYR A 74 8.69 -14.49 2.39
N PRO A 75 8.68 -14.53 1.05
CA PRO A 75 9.16 -15.69 0.33
C PRO A 75 10.68 -15.82 0.52
N PHE A 76 11.22 -17.04 0.42
CA PHE A 76 12.67 -17.25 0.43
C PHE A 76 13.21 -17.01 -0.98
N ASN A 77 13.74 -15.83 -1.23
CA ASN A 77 14.38 -15.44 -2.49
C ASN A 77 15.46 -14.38 -2.25
N GLU A 78 16.24 -14.07 -3.28
CA GLU A 78 17.36 -13.13 -3.20
C GLU A 78 16.96 -11.75 -2.70
N ASN A 79 15.82 -11.21 -3.15
CA ASN A 79 15.36 -9.88 -2.71
C ASN A 79 14.98 -9.85 -1.23
N SER A 80 14.29 -10.89 -0.75
CA SER A 80 13.93 -11.01 0.67
C SER A 80 15.17 -11.18 1.55
N ILE A 81 16.14 -11.95 1.09
CA ILE A 81 17.41 -12.13 1.79
C ILE A 81 18.17 -10.81 1.91
N LYS A 82 18.27 -10.04 0.82
CA LYS A 82 18.88 -8.70 0.84
C LYS A 82 18.23 -7.76 1.85
N CYS A 83 16.91 -7.84 2.01
CA CYS A 83 16.20 -7.07 3.03
C CYS A 83 16.72 -7.40 4.44
N ILE A 84 16.94 -8.67 4.75
CA ILE A 84 17.46 -9.11 6.04
C ILE A 84 18.93 -8.75 6.22
N GLU A 85 19.74 -8.99 5.20
CA GLU A 85 21.18 -8.67 5.19
C GLU A 85 21.46 -7.20 5.45
N GLN A 86 20.64 -6.32 4.90
CA GLN A 86 20.83 -4.87 4.98
C GLN A 86 19.97 -4.20 6.07
N ASN A 87 19.15 -4.94 6.79
CA ASN A 87 18.12 -4.42 7.71
C ASN A 87 17.25 -3.35 7.06
N LYS A 88 16.74 -3.66 5.86
CA LYS A 88 15.89 -2.78 5.05
C LYS A 88 14.59 -3.48 4.68
N VAL A 89 13.61 -2.68 4.27
CA VAL A 89 12.37 -3.16 3.69
C VAL A 89 12.21 -2.68 2.26
N TYR A 90 11.74 -3.55 1.39
CA TYR A 90 11.48 -3.21 0.01
C TYR A 90 10.08 -2.66 -0.17
N LEU A 91 9.95 -1.52 -0.85
CA LEU A 91 8.68 -0.90 -1.19
C LEU A 91 8.33 -1.20 -2.65
N ASN A 92 7.12 -1.67 -2.87
CA ASN A 92 6.65 -2.08 -4.20
C ASN A 92 5.54 -1.16 -4.72
N THR A 93 5.19 -1.29 -6.00
CA THR A 93 3.99 -0.70 -6.56
C THR A 93 2.79 -1.61 -6.31
N PRO A 94 1.58 -1.07 -6.18
CA PRO A 94 0.37 -1.88 -6.09
C PRO A 94 0.08 -2.79 -7.29
N GLU A 95 0.74 -2.58 -8.42
CA GLU A 95 0.67 -3.44 -9.61
C GLU A 95 1.03 -4.91 -9.30
N TYR A 96 1.96 -5.11 -8.35
CA TYR A 96 2.43 -6.44 -7.96
C TYR A 96 1.68 -7.02 -6.74
N PHE A 97 0.60 -6.38 -6.30
CA PHE A 97 -0.20 -6.91 -5.20
C PHE A 97 -1.11 -8.04 -5.70
N ASN A 98 -1.36 -9.02 -4.83
CA ASN A 98 -2.23 -10.17 -5.12
C ASN A 98 -3.70 -9.80 -5.28
N ASP A 99 -4.16 -8.73 -4.62
CA ASP A 99 -5.52 -8.22 -4.73
C ASP A 99 -5.58 -7.05 -5.74
N PRO A 100 -6.26 -7.18 -6.89
CA PRO A 100 -6.38 -6.12 -7.88
C PRO A 100 -7.14 -4.90 -7.37
N PHE A 101 -7.93 -5.04 -6.30
CA PHE A 101 -8.67 -3.96 -5.65
C PHE A 101 -7.87 -3.24 -4.56
N ASP A 102 -6.69 -3.75 -4.21
CA ASP A 102 -5.85 -3.10 -3.23
C ASP A 102 -5.29 -1.76 -3.75
N CYS A 103 -5.23 -0.76 -2.89
CA CYS A 103 -4.90 0.62 -3.27
C CYS A 103 -5.79 1.17 -4.39
N ALA A 104 -7.06 0.73 -4.47
CA ALA A 104 -7.97 1.15 -5.52
C ALA A 104 -8.33 2.63 -5.38
N ILE A 105 -8.07 3.38 -6.46
CA ILE A 105 -8.49 4.78 -6.59
C ILE A 105 -9.86 4.79 -7.27
N CYS A 106 -10.89 5.18 -6.52
CA CYS A 106 -12.25 5.23 -7.01
C CYS A 106 -12.65 6.65 -7.41
N THR A 107 -13.03 6.83 -8.67
CA THR A 107 -13.64 8.05 -9.19
C THR A 107 -14.62 7.71 -10.31
N ASN A 108 -15.39 8.66 -10.78
CA ASN A 108 -16.48 8.39 -11.73
C ASN A 108 -16.01 8.61 -13.18
N GLU A 109 -15.91 7.52 -13.95
CA GLU A 109 -15.50 7.53 -15.36
C GLU A 109 -16.51 8.28 -16.23
N LEU A 110 -17.82 8.06 -16.04
CA LEU A 110 -18.86 8.71 -16.85
C LEU A 110 -18.90 10.23 -16.65
N GLU A 111 -18.71 10.69 -15.41
CA GLU A 111 -18.62 12.12 -15.16
C GLU A 111 -17.34 12.75 -15.70
N PHE A 112 -16.23 12.00 -15.68
CA PHE A 112 -15.00 12.43 -16.33
C PHE A 112 -15.19 12.61 -17.83
N GLU A 113 -15.76 11.62 -18.49
CA GLU A 113 -16.08 11.61 -19.93
C GLU A 113 -17.00 12.79 -20.29
N LYS A 114 -18.01 13.05 -19.47
CA LYS A 114 -18.92 14.20 -19.62
C LYS A 114 -18.17 15.53 -19.54
N GLU A 115 -17.37 15.75 -18.49
CA GLU A 115 -16.63 16.99 -18.34
C GLU A 115 -15.63 17.18 -19.48
N TYR A 116 -15.00 16.10 -19.95
CA TYR A 116 -14.08 16.12 -21.08
C TYR A 116 -14.79 16.53 -22.36
N LEU A 117 -15.94 15.95 -22.64
CA LEU A 117 -16.78 16.28 -23.78
C LEU A 117 -17.26 17.73 -23.73
N LEU A 118 -17.74 18.20 -22.57
CA LEU A 118 -18.17 19.60 -22.41
C LEU A 118 -17.02 20.60 -22.59
N ASP A 119 -15.83 20.27 -22.12
CA ASP A 119 -14.63 21.09 -22.35
C ASP A 119 -14.21 21.11 -23.82
N TYR A 120 -14.32 19.96 -24.52
CA TYR A 120 -14.10 19.89 -25.96
C TYR A 120 -15.05 20.77 -26.71
N ILE A 121 -16.36 20.67 -26.48
CA ILE A 121 -17.41 21.47 -27.08
C ILE A 121 -17.17 22.97 -26.84
N LYS A 122 -16.78 23.36 -25.63
CA LYS A 122 -16.46 24.76 -25.30
C LYS A 122 -15.25 25.29 -26.04
N ARG A 123 -14.22 24.47 -26.23
CA ARG A 123 -12.97 24.88 -26.91
C ARG A 123 -13.11 25.01 -28.41
N THR A 124 -13.85 24.09 -29.03
CA THR A 124 -14.01 24.02 -30.47
C THR A 124 -15.10 24.95 -30.98
N GLY A 125 -15.95 25.50 -30.09
CA GLY A 125 -17.13 26.24 -30.49
C GLY A 125 -18.16 25.40 -31.26
N ALA A 126 -18.02 24.06 -31.17
CA ALA A 126 -18.88 23.08 -31.83
C ALA A 126 -20.37 23.29 -31.50
N ILE A 127 -20.64 24.02 -30.41
CA ILE A 127 -21.97 24.47 -30.02
C ILE A 127 -21.89 25.96 -29.68
N GLU A 128 -22.61 26.80 -30.40
CA GLU A 128 -22.81 28.18 -29.98
C GLU A 128 -23.49 28.20 -28.61
N ARG A 129 -22.90 28.92 -27.65
CA ARG A 129 -23.32 28.95 -26.24
C ARG A 129 -24.80 29.32 -26.01
N ASN A 130 -25.45 29.91 -27.01
CA ASN A 130 -26.82 30.43 -26.95
C ASN A 130 -27.89 29.38 -27.30
N VAL A 131 -27.49 28.17 -27.76
CA VAL A 131 -28.43 27.18 -28.30
C VAL A 131 -29.00 26.25 -27.20
N LEU A 132 -28.28 26.01 -26.11
CA LEU A 132 -28.81 25.17 -25.04
C LEU A 132 -29.62 25.98 -24.03
N THR A 133 -30.91 25.72 -23.99
CA THR A 133 -31.79 26.23 -22.94
C THR A 133 -31.43 25.67 -21.56
N GLN A 134 -31.79 26.34 -20.48
CA GLN A 134 -31.57 25.86 -19.14
C GLN A 134 -32.25 24.50 -18.89
N GLN A 135 -33.38 24.22 -19.58
CA GLN A 135 -34.08 22.95 -19.51
C GLN A 135 -33.28 21.81 -20.15
N GLU A 136 -32.58 22.07 -21.25
CA GLU A 136 -31.70 21.08 -21.91
C GLU A 136 -30.45 20.82 -21.11
N LYS A 137 -29.84 21.83 -20.51
CA LYS A 137 -28.73 21.66 -19.53
C LYS A 137 -29.17 20.79 -18.35
N ASN A 138 -30.37 21.07 -17.83
CA ASN A 138 -30.93 20.30 -16.72
C ASN A 138 -31.28 18.85 -17.13
N LYS A 139 -31.70 18.60 -18.37
CA LYS A 139 -31.93 17.23 -18.89
C LYS A 139 -30.63 16.48 -19.06
N ILE A 140 -29.59 17.11 -19.58
CA ILE A 140 -28.24 16.57 -19.66
C ILE A 140 -27.73 16.20 -18.25
N ASP A 141 -27.89 17.10 -17.30
CA ASP A 141 -27.48 16.87 -15.92
C ASP A 141 -28.28 15.75 -15.25
N ARG A 142 -29.58 15.63 -15.49
CA ARG A 142 -30.43 14.56 -14.96
C ARG A 142 -30.18 13.20 -15.62
N SER A 143 -29.92 13.14 -16.91
CA SER A 143 -29.61 11.86 -17.60
C SER A 143 -28.31 11.22 -17.11
N ILE A 144 -27.47 11.99 -16.43
CA ILE A 144 -26.16 11.54 -15.90
C ILE A 144 -26.24 11.24 -14.40
N CYS A 145 -27.26 11.78 -13.72
CA CYS A 145 -27.55 11.49 -12.30
C CYS A 145 -28.35 10.21 -12.09
N VAL A 146 -28.56 9.36 -13.10
CA VAL A 146 -29.19 8.05 -12.91
C VAL A 146 -28.28 7.17 -12.06
N ASP A 147 -28.84 6.67 -11.01
CA ASP A 147 -28.24 5.91 -9.92
C ASP A 147 -27.19 4.91 -10.40
N GLN A 148 -25.99 5.03 -9.85
CA GLN A 148 -24.79 4.31 -10.29
C GLN A 148 -24.85 2.81 -10.06
N ASP A 149 -25.82 2.30 -9.31
CA ASP A 149 -25.90 0.90 -8.90
C ASP A 149 -26.77 0.02 -9.81
N GLU A 150 -27.67 0.59 -10.61
CA GLU A 150 -28.61 -0.22 -11.42
C GLU A 150 -28.36 -0.23 -12.93
N HIS A 151 -27.66 0.77 -13.47
CA HIS A 151 -27.35 0.81 -14.91
C HIS A 151 -25.84 1.04 -15.08
N ARG A 152 -25.13 0.00 -15.42
CA ARG A 152 -23.90 0.12 -16.20
C ARG A 152 -24.28 0.76 -17.53
N GLY A 153 -24.62 2.05 -17.44
CA GLY A 153 -25.09 2.84 -18.55
C GLY A 153 -24.05 2.82 -19.63
N SER A 154 -24.45 2.32 -20.76
CA SER A 154 -23.69 2.45 -21.99
C SER A 154 -23.27 3.93 -22.13
N PRO A 155 -22.02 4.24 -22.49
CA PRO A 155 -21.58 5.59 -22.86
C PRO A 155 -22.50 6.23 -23.93
N TYR A 156 -23.29 5.43 -24.61
CA TYR A 156 -24.31 5.85 -25.56
C TYR A 156 -25.45 6.70 -24.97
N ILE A 157 -25.77 6.58 -23.68
CA ILE A 157 -26.85 7.40 -23.08
C ILE A 157 -26.46 8.87 -22.98
N LEU A 158 -25.21 9.17 -22.64
CA LEU A 158 -24.69 10.54 -22.67
C LEU A 158 -24.64 11.06 -24.10
N PHE A 159 -24.20 10.22 -24.99
CA PHE A 159 -24.09 10.49 -26.41
C PHE A 159 -25.45 10.78 -27.02
N ASP A 160 -26.45 9.92 -26.82
CA ASP A 160 -27.79 10.09 -27.36
C ASP A 160 -28.51 11.33 -26.85
N SER A 161 -28.36 11.67 -25.56
CA SER A 161 -29.04 12.85 -25.03
C SER A 161 -28.37 14.17 -25.41
N VAL A 162 -27.05 14.22 -25.51
CA VAL A 162 -26.32 15.46 -25.87
C VAL A 162 -26.25 15.63 -27.37
N VAL A 163 -25.90 14.59 -28.11
CA VAL A 163 -25.68 14.65 -29.56
C VAL A 163 -26.99 14.72 -30.31
N PHE A 164 -27.99 13.95 -29.93
CA PHE A 164 -29.31 13.93 -30.57
C PHE A 164 -29.99 15.30 -30.46
N HIS A 165 -29.94 15.95 -29.29
CA HIS A 165 -30.55 17.26 -29.09
C HIS A 165 -29.87 18.41 -29.85
N ILE A 166 -28.55 18.30 -30.06
CA ILE A 166 -27.74 19.39 -30.57
C ILE A 166 -27.63 19.35 -32.11
N TYR A 167 -27.47 18.17 -32.67
CA TYR A 167 -27.13 18.00 -34.08
C TYR A 167 -28.25 17.44 -34.95
N TYR A 168 -29.34 16.97 -34.36
CA TYR A 168 -30.44 16.36 -35.11
C TYR A 168 -31.04 17.30 -36.16
N ASN A 169 -31.03 18.62 -35.89
CA ASN A 169 -31.59 19.63 -36.76
C ASN A 169 -30.59 20.20 -37.81
N GLU A 170 -29.30 19.84 -37.75
CA GLU A 170 -28.27 20.47 -38.57
C GLU A 170 -27.89 19.66 -39.83
N GLY A 171 -28.48 18.52 -40.11
CA GLY A 171 -28.26 17.71 -41.31
C GLY A 171 -26.89 16.99 -41.39
N ASN A 172 -25.93 17.26 -40.49
CA ASN A 172 -24.60 16.63 -40.41
C ASN A 172 -24.43 15.75 -39.18
N TYR A 173 -25.53 15.24 -38.66
CA TYR A 173 -25.58 14.42 -37.45
C TYR A 173 -24.55 13.27 -37.39
N ASN A 174 -24.45 12.50 -38.47
CA ASN A 174 -23.57 11.31 -38.47
C ASN A 174 -22.09 11.67 -38.36
N GLU A 175 -21.64 12.71 -39.03
CA GLU A 175 -20.24 13.16 -39.00
C GLU A 175 -19.88 13.70 -37.62
N LYS A 176 -20.75 14.52 -37.05
CA LYS A 176 -20.56 15.07 -35.69
C LYS A 176 -20.65 14.00 -34.60
N ALA A 177 -21.53 13.02 -34.80
CA ALA A 177 -21.63 11.87 -33.92
C ALA A 177 -20.32 11.06 -33.87
N GLU A 178 -19.72 10.80 -35.04
CA GLU A 178 -18.42 10.09 -35.11
C GLU A 178 -17.29 10.89 -34.43
N GLU A 179 -17.25 12.21 -34.64
CA GLU A 179 -16.28 13.10 -34.01
C GLU A 179 -16.40 13.02 -32.48
N LEU A 180 -17.60 13.14 -31.92
CA LEU A 180 -17.81 13.11 -30.48
C LEU A 180 -17.55 11.71 -29.87
N LEU A 181 -17.81 10.63 -30.61
CA LEU A 181 -17.44 9.27 -30.20
C LEU A 181 -15.92 9.11 -30.06
N LYS A 182 -15.14 9.71 -30.97
CA LYS A 182 -13.67 9.72 -30.86
C LYS A 182 -13.22 10.49 -29.60
N VAL A 183 -13.87 11.64 -29.33
CA VAL A 183 -13.59 12.43 -28.12
C VAL A 183 -13.91 11.64 -26.84
N CYS A 184 -15.01 10.92 -26.82
CA CYS A 184 -15.37 10.04 -25.68
C CYS A 184 -14.37 8.89 -25.51
N ALA A 185 -13.89 8.30 -26.62
CA ALA A 185 -12.86 7.28 -26.58
C ALA A 185 -11.52 7.83 -26.01
N GLU A 186 -11.13 9.02 -26.46
CA GLU A 186 -9.95 9.73 -25.95
C GLU A 186 -10.10 10.03 -24.45
N ALA A 187 -11.25 10.51 -24.00
CA ALA A 187 -11.53 10.75 -22.59
C ALA A 187 -11.31 9.50 -21.73
N ARG A 188 -11.81 8.33 -22.18
CA ARG A 188 -11.63 7.05 -21.49
C ARG A 188 -10.16 6.65 -21.41
N GLU A 189 -9.39 6.83 -22.46
CA GLU A 189 -7.96 6.53 -22.45
C GLU A 189 -7.19 7.46 -21.51
N VAL A 190 -7.51 8.77 -21.50
CA VAL A 190 -6.94 9.72 -20.53
C VAL A 190 -7.29 9.34 -19.11
N PHE A 191 -8.54 8.96 -18.85
CA PHE A 191 -9.02 8.52 -17.56
C PHE A 191 -8.23 7.29 -17.04
N LYS A 192 -8.19 6.23 -17.85
CA LYS A 192 -7.50 4.97 -17.50
C LYS A 192 -6.00 5.19 -17.27
N ARG A 193 -5.34 5.94 -18.16
CA ARG A 193 -3.92 6.26 -18.03
C ARG A 193 -3.64 7.06 -16.74
N SER A 194 -4.49 8.03 -16.42
CA SER A 194 -4.32 8.85 -15.22
C SER A 194 -4.52 8.05 -13.94
N LEU A 195 -5.52 7.15 -13.89
CA LEU A 195 -5.70 6.23 -12.76
C LEU A 195 -4.50 5.30 -12.59
N LYS A 196 -4.03 4.72 -13.71
CA LYS A 196 -2.85 3.85 -13.71
C LYS A 196 -1.63 4.60 -13.17
N THR A 197 -1.38 5.81 -13.64
CA THR A 197 -0.27 6.65 -13.17
C THR A 197 -0.36 6.92 -11.66
N LEU A 198 -1.54 7.28 -11.16
CA LEU A 198 -1.71 7.50 -9.71
C LEU A 198 -1.44 6.25 -8.89
N ARG A 199 -1.97 5.09 -9.33
CA ARG A 199 -1.82 3.84 -8.60
C ARG A 199 -0.39 3.30 -8.64
N GLU A 200 0.29 3.35 -9.79
CA GLU A 200 1.55 2.64 -10.01
C GLU A 200 2.80 3.53 -9.85
N GLN A 201 2.66 4.84 -10.05
CA GLN A 201 3.81 5.74 -10.12
C GLN A 201 3.86 6.79 -9.01
N LYS A 202 2.78 6.96 -8.23
CA LYS A 202 2.72 8.05 -7.25
C LYS A 202 3.32 7.66 -5.89
N ILE A 203 3.01 6.48 -5.41
CA ILE A 203 3.36 6.00 -4.07
C ILE A 203 3.91 4.58 -4.15
N ARG A 204 4.90 4.28 -3.32
CA ARG A 204 5.44 2.95 -3.05
C ARG A 204 4.97 2.48 -1.68
N VAL A 205 4.75 1.17 -1.56
CA VAL A 205 4.14 0.58 -0.37
C VAL A 205 4.90 -0.66 0.06
N THR A 206 5.03 -0.83 1.37
CA THR A 206 5.37 -2.12 1.98
C THR A 206 4.44 -2.40 3.15
N SER A 207 4.00 -3.65 3.28
CA SER A 207 2.99 -4.07 4.24
C SER A 207 3.60 -4.89 5.37
N PHE A 208 3.04 -4.72 6.56
CA PHE A 208 3.35 -5.44 7.78
C PHE A 208 2.05 -5.87 8.45
N SER A 209 2.13 -6.71 9.47
CA SER A 209 0.97 -7.16 10.26
C SER A 209 1.20 -6.92 11.75
N ASP A 210 0.21 -6.35 12.42
CA ASP A 210 0.18 -6.20 13.88
C ASP A 210 -0.49 -7.44 14.50
N LEU A 211 0.23 -8.53 14.52
CA LEU A 211 -0.23 -9.82 15.05
C LEU A 211 0.20 -9.99 16.49
N LYS A 212 -0.63 -10.69 17.27
CA LYS A 212 -0.18 -11.28 18.52
C LYS A 212 0.68 -12.51 18.19
N LYS A 213 1.59 -12.87 19.10
CA LYS A 213 2.49 -14.00 18.91
C LYS A 213 1.72 -15.32 18.64
N GLU A 214 0.62 -15.53 19.37
CA GLU A 214 -0.25 -16.69 19.20
C GLU A 214 -0.92 -16.75 17.82
N GLN A 215 -1.07 -15.59 17.17
CA GLN A 215 -1.65 -15.52 15.83
C GLN A 215 -0.67 -15.98 14.74
N LEU A 216 0.65 -15.92 14.95
CA LEU A 216 1.62 -16.57 14.05
C LEU A 216 1.43 -18.07 13.99
N GLN A 217 0.94 -18.67 15.07
CA GLN A 217 0.68 -20.11 15.17
C GLN A 217 -0.64 -20.52 14.54
N THR A 218 -1.64 -19.62 14.46
CA THR A 218 -3.03 -19.95 14.07
C THR A 218 -3.47 -19.35 12.74
N HIS A 219 -2.86 -18.25 12.30
CA HIS A 219 -3.18 -17.63 10.99
C HIS A 219 -2.42 -18.32 9.84
N MET A 220 -2.89 -19.51 9.46
CA MET A 220 -2.29 -20.31 8.38
C MET A 220 -2.35 -19.57 7.03
N GLU A 221 -3.36 -18.72 6.83
CA GLU A 221 -3.56 -17.90 5.64
C GLU A 221 -2.37 -16.97 5.38
N MET A 222 -1.82 -16.36 6.43
CA MET A 222 -0.65 -15.48 6.31
C MET A 222 0.58 -16.23 5.81
N TRP A 223 0.81 -17.44 6.33
CA TRP A 223 1.89 -18.30 5.87
C TRP A 223 1.67 -18.82 4.45
N ALA A 224 0.41 -19.12 4.09
CA ALA A 224 0.06 -19.60 2.76
C ALA A 224 0.23 -18.50 1.71
N HIS A 225 -0.32 -17.31 1.96
CA HIS A 225 -0.33 -16.21 0.97
C HIS A 225 1.02 -15.49 0.88
N TYR A 226 1.68 -15.22 2.02
CA TYR A 226 2.84 -14.34 2.10
C TYR A 226 4.13 -15.05 2.49
N GLY A 227 4.05 -16.21 3.13
CA GLY A 227 5.18 -17.05 3.54
C GLY A 227 5.51 -18.16 2.53
N GLN A 228 5.28 -17.94 1.22
CA GLN A 228 5.56 -18.92 0.17
C GLN A 228 5.02 -20.33 0.49
N GLN A 229 3.73 -20.41 0.81
CA GLN A 229 3.07 -21.68 1.17
C GLN A 229 3.78 -22.44 2.29
N HIS A 230 4.18 -21.72 3.35
CA HIS A 230 4.95 -22.19 4.50
C HIS A 230 6.43 -22.55 4.21
N CYS A 231 6.95 -22.26 3.01
CA CYS A 231 8.37 -22.49 2.68
C CYS A 231 9.24 -21.23 2.91
N GLY A 232 8.62 -20.07 3.13
CA GLY A 232 9.28 -18.80 3.42
C GLY A 232 9.50 -18.58 4.92
N PHE A 233 9.61 -17.32 5.31
CA PHE A 233 9.84 -16.92 6.70
C PHE A 233 9.03 -15.67 7.08
N CYS A 234 8.91 -15.42 8.39
CA CYS A 234 8.32 -14.23 8.95
C CYS A 234 9.35 -13.52 9.83
N VAL A 235 9.39 -12.20 9.77
CA VAL A 235 10.30 -11.35 10.55
C VAL A 235 9.52 -10.53 11.55
N GLU A 236 9.95 -10.53 12.80
CA GLU A 236 9.50 -9.62 13.86
C GLU A 236 10.45 -8.43 13.92
N TYR A 237 9.91 -7.23 13.67
CA TYR A 237 10.62 -5.96 13.82
C TYR A 237 10.29 -5.37 15.20
N ASP A 238 11.32 -4.86 15.91
CA ASP A 238 11.16 -4.20 17.21
C ASP A 238 11.01 -2.68 17.02
N LEU A 239 9.77 -2.19 17.12
CA LEU A 239 9.46 -0.77 16.99
C LEU A 239 9.71 0.01 18.31
N SER A 240 10.02 -0.67 19.40
CA SER A 240 10.44 -0.01 20.64
C SER A 240 11.90 0.43 20.61
N ALA A 241 12.70 -0.15 19.71
CA ALA A 241 14.08 0.26 19.46
C ALA A 241 14.15 1.53 18.62
N SER A 242 15.29 2.22 18.65
CA SER A 242 15.56 3.38 17.79
C SER A 242 16.09 2.95 16.42
N ILE A 243 15.85 3.78 15.43
CA ILE A 243 16.58 3.81 14.16
C ILE A 243 17.71 4.80 14.35
N ASP A 244 18.97 4.41 14.05
CA ASP A 244 20.15 5.20 14.34
C ASP A 244 20.17 6.57 13.64
N ASP A 245 19.68 6.63 12.39
CA ASP A 245 19.56 7.86 11.62
C ASP A 245 18.22 8.55 11.93
N GLU A 246 18.29 9.75 12.51
CA GLU A 246 17.10 10.52 12.93
C GLU A 246 16.20 10.90 11.75
N ILE A 247 16.78 11.25 10.60
CA ILE A 247 16.01 11.62 9.41
C ILE A 247 15.26 10.39 8.88
N ILE A 248 15.93 9.24 8.80
CA ILE A 248 15.31 7.98 8.41
C ILE A 248 14.22 7.59 9.42
N ALA A 249 14.46 7.76 10.71
CA ALA A 249 13.48 7.49 11.74
C ALA A 249 12.20 8.32 11.55
N GLN A 250 12.33 9.62 11.27
CA GLN A 250 11.20 10.51 10.98
C GLN A 250 10.45 10.08 9.72
N ILE A 251 11.17 9.76 8.63
CA ILE A 251 10.58 9.28 7.37
C ILE A 251 9.80 7.97 7.62
N VAL A 252 10.40 7.00 8.28
CA VAL A 252 9.79 5.70 8.54
C VAL A 252 8.56 5.85 9.44
N GLN A 253 8.68 6.53 10.56
CA GLN A 253 7.57 6.76 11.49
C GLN A 253 6.44 7.58 10.86
N GLY A 254 6.79 8.67 10.16
CA GLY A 254 5.84 9.54 9.48
C GLY A 254 5.07 8.83 8.37
N SER A 255 5.67 7.82 7.75
CA SER A 255 5.11 7.06 6.62
C SER A 255 4.39 5.76 7.00
N LEU A 256 4.46 5.33 8.26
CA LEU A 256 3.87 4.06 8.75
C LEU A 256 2.47 4.28 9.33
N PHE A 257 1.47 3.54 8.82
CA PHE A 257 0.05 3.69 9.17
C PHE A 257 -0.66 2.36 9.26
N LEU A 258 -1.65 2.29 10.16
CA LEU A 258 -2.63 1.21 10.19
C LEU A 258 -3.55 1.26 8.97
N CYS A 259 -3.81 0.14 8.32
CA CYS A 259 -4.81 0.04 7.25
C CYS A 259 -6.23 0.16 7.81
N LYS A 260 -7.06 0.90 7.09
CA LYS A 260 -8.49 0.99 7.33
C LYS A 260 -9.21 -0.06 6.49
N TYR A 261 -10.04 -0.86 7.14
CA TYR A 261 -10.84 -1.86 6.44
C TYR A 261 -12.24 -1.31 6.12
N SER A 262 -12.67 -1.47 4.88
CA SER A 262 -13.93 -0.93 4.40
C SER A 262 -14.55 -1.86 3.35
N ALA A 263 -15.89 -1.87 3.29
CA ALA A 263 -16.62 -2.54 2.21
C ALA A 263 -16.57 -1.76 0.88
N ARG A 264 -16.15 -0.49 0.93
CA ARG A 264 -16.11 0.39 -0.26
C ARG A 264 -14.77 1.14 -0.31
N PRO A 265 -14.18 1.33 -1.50
CA PRO A 265 -12.98 2.13 -1.66
C PRO A 265 -13.26 3.61 -1.37
N ILE A 266 -12.19 4.37 -1.09
CA ILE A 266 -12.26 5.82 -0.91
C ILE A 266 -12.58 6.48 -2.26
N ARG A 267 -13.60 7.35 -2.24
CA ARG A 267 -13.96 8.14 -3.43
C ARG A 267 -13.15 9.43 -3.49
N MET A 268 -12.46 9.62 -4.59
CA MET A 268 -11.73 10.84 -4.90
C MET A 268 -12.67 11.92 -5.45
N SER A 269 -12.36 13.19 -5.19
CA SER A 269 -13.08 14.32 -5.81
C SER A 269 -12.96 14.25 -7.34
N LYS A 270 -14.11 14.14 -8.01
CA LYS A 270 -14.22 14.09 -9.46
C LYS A 270 -13.53 15.29 -10.12
N ARG A 271 -13.81 16.49 -9.61
CA ARG A 271 -13.25 17.75 -10.12
C ARG A 271 -11.73 17.82 -9.97
N ASN A 272 -11.20 17.37 -8.83
CA ASN A 272 -9.75 17.39 -8.60
C ASN A 272 -9.06 16.36 -9.49
N PHE A 273 -9.63 15.16 -9.63
CA PHE A 273 -9.12 14.14 -10.53
C PHE A 273 -9.14 14.61 -11.99
N TYR A 274 -10.25 15.24 -12.45
CA TYR A 274 -10.36 15.78 -13.79
C TYR A 274 -9.28 16.83 -14.08
N LYS A 275 -9.07 17.76 -13.15
CA LYS A 275 -8.01 18.76 -13.30
C LYS A 275 -6.62 18.13 -13.35
N TYR A 276 -6.34 17.16 -12.47
CA TYR A 276 -5.09 16.42 -12.45
C TYR A 276 -4.83 15.70 -13.77
N ALA A 277 -5.81 14.95 -14.26
CA ALA A 277 -5.69 14.16 -15.49
C ALA A 277 -5.39 14.99 -16.73
N LEU A 278 -5.84 16.24 -16.75
CA LEU A 278 -5.62 17.19 -17.85
C LEU A 278 -4.47 18.17 -17.59
N GLY A 279 -3.70 18.01 -16.53
CA GLY A 279 -2.63 18.94 -16.18
C GLY A 279 -3.12 20.34 -15.83
N LYS A 280 -4.39 20.50 -15.45
CA LYS A 280 -4.96 21.80 -15.06
C LYS A 280 -4.54 22.15 -13.63
N ALA A 281 -4.29 23.44 -13.37
CA ALA A 281 -3.89 23.92 -12.07
C ALA A 281 -4.92 23.59 -10.98
N LEU A 282 -4.45 23.01 -9.88
CA LEU A 282 -5.17 22.85 -8.63
C LEU A 282 -4.80 24.02 -7.70
N THR A 283 -5.76 24.55 -6.96
CA THR A 283 -5.44 25.45 -5.84
C THR A 283 -4.69 24.66 -4.76
N VAL A 284 -3.96 25.33 -3.86
CA VAL A 284 -3.25 24.67 -2.76
C VAL A 284 -4.19 23.73 -1.99
N HIS A 285 -5.36 24.21 -1.59
CA HIS A 285 -6.37 23.41 -0.92
C HIS A 285 -6.82 22.18 -1.74
N GLN A 286 -7.09 22.34 -3.05
CA GLN A 286 -7.47 21.24 -3.92
C GLN A 286 -6.35 20.21 -4.06
N LYS A 287 -5.10 20.65 -4.18
CA LYS A 287 -3.93 19.78 -4.25
C LYS A 287 -3.81 18.93 -2.98
N LEU A 288 -3.89 19.54 -1.82
CA LEU A 288 -3.78 18.83 -0.54
C LEU A 288 -4.94 17.84 -0.32
N GLN A 289 -6.18 18.24 -0.63
CA GLN A 289 -7.32 17.32 -0.57
C GLN A 289 -7.18 16.15 -1.55
N PHE A 290 -6.59 16.38 -2.71
CA PHE A 290 -6.30 15.35 -3.69
C PHE A 290 -5.23 14.38 -3.19
N GLU A 291 -4.10 14.86 -2.69
CA GLU A 291 -3.02 14.06 -2.12
C GLU A 291 -3.49 13.25 -0.91
N LYS A 292 -4.25 13.86 0.00
CA LYS A 292 -4.87 13.17 1.12
C LYS A 292 -5.80 12.04 0.66
N SER A 293 -6.59 12.25 -0.39
CA SER A 293 -7.46 11.22 -0.95
C SER A 293 -6.65 10.05 -1.52
N ILE A 294 -5.48 10.32 -2.14
CA ILE A 294 -4.55 9.30 -2.61
C ILE A 294 -4.00 8.51 -1.41
N ILE A 295 -3.44 9.20 -0.40
CA ILE A 295 -2.92 8.57 0.82
C ILE A 295 -3.98 7.64 1.44
N MET A 296 -5.20 8.15 1.64
CA MET A 296 -6.29 7.37 2.21
C MET A 296 -6.70 6.18 1.35
N SER A 297 -6.62 6.27 0.00
CA SER A 297 -6.87 5.14 -0.89
C SER A 297 -5.82 4.05 -0.73
N PHE A 298 -4.55 4.41 -0.52
CA PHE A 298 -3.46 3.48 -0.25
C PHE A 298 -3.52 2.85 1.15
N LEU A 299 -4.20 3.50 2.07
CA LEU A 299 -4.41 3.01 3.44
C LEU A 299 -5.76 2.30 3.63
N THR A 300 -6.57 2.17 2.59
CA THR A 300 -7.88 1.51 2.67
C THR A 300 -7.86 0.19 1.93
N LYS A 301 -8.26 -0.88 2.62
CA LYS A 301 -8.30 -2.25 2.10
C LYS A 301 -9.70 -2.85 2.29
N SER A 302 -10.06 -3.83 1.46
CA SER A 302 -11.32 -4.56 1.60
C SER A 302 -11.42 -5.23 2.97
N SER A 303 -12.60 -5.17 3.61
CA SER A 303 -12.87 -5.80 4.91
C SER A 303 -12.65 -7.32 4.91
N ALA A 304 -12.67 -7.97 3.74
CA ALA A 304 -12.32 -9.38 3.61
C ALA A 304 -10.90 -9.72 4.10
N TRP A 305 -9.98 -8.76 4.05
CA TRP A 305 -8.60 -8.90 4.47
C TRP A 305 -8.31 -8.43 5.90
N SER A 306 -9.33 -8.16 6.70
CA SER A 306 -9.19 -7.59 8.06
C SER A 306 -8.40 -8.47 9.04
N TYR A 307 -8.30 -9.78 8.77
CA TYR A 307 -7.51 -10.72 9.56
C TYR A 307 -5.99 -10.44 9.51
N GLU A 308 -5.50 -9.73 8.47
CA GLU A 308 -4.09 -9.38 8.30
C GLU A 308 -3.62 -8.34 9.33
N LYS A 309 -4.54 -7.54 9.89
CA LYS A 309 -4.21 -6.42 10.79
C LYS A 309 -3.06 -5.57 10.25
N GLU A 310 -3.23 -5.18 8.99
CA GLU A 310 -2.16 -4.62 8.18
C GLU A 310 -1.77 -3.22 8.63
N TRP A 311 -0.47 -2.99 8.68
CA TRP A 311 0.19 -1.69 8.71
C TRP A 311 0.94 -1.48 7.41
N ARG A 312 0.92 -0.27 6.89
CA ARG A 312 1.63 0.10 5.65
C ARG A 312 2.59 1.23 5.88
N MET A 313 3.79 1.06 5.36
CA MET A 313 4.68 2.16 5.10
C MET A 313 4.46 2.60 3.65
N ILE A 314 4.07 3.88 3.49
CA ILE A 314 3.82 4.50 2.18
C ILE A 314 4.79 5.64 1.96
N LEU A 315 5.47 5.66 0.83
CA LEU A 315 6.40 6.73 0.47
C LEU A 315 6.10 7.27 -0.94
N PRO A 316 6.28 8.59 -1.17
CA PRO A 316 6.34 9.12 -2.52
C PRO A 316 7.36 8.35 -3.36
N ASN A 317 7.05 8.14 -4.62
CA ASN A 317 7.90 7.35 -5.51
C ASN A 317 9.31 7.91 -5.66
N ASP A 318 9.45 9.22 -5.78
CA ASP A 318 10.74 9.91 -5.88
C ASP A 318 11.63 9.67 -4.66
N VAL A 319 11.06 9.71 -3.46
CA VAL A 319 11.76 9.41 -2.21
C VAL A 319 12.15 7.92 -2.14
N SER A 320 11.22 7.03 -2.50
CA SER A 320 11.50 5.59 -2.51
C SER A 320 12.61 5.23 -3.49
N VAL A 321 12.60 5.80 -4.70
CA VAL A 321 13.63 5.59 -5.73
C VAL A 321 14.99 6.12 -5.27
N PHE A 322 15.05 7.21 -4.51
CA PHE A 322 16.29 7.69 -3.91
C PHE A 322 16.98 6.64 -3.02
N TYR A 323 16.21 5.75 -2.41
CA TYR A 323 16.69 4.61 -1.63
C TYR A 323 16.71 3.28 -2.42
N ASP A 324 16.65 3.30 -3.74
CA ASP A 324 16.53 2.09 -4.59
C ASP A 324 15.32 1.20 -4.21
N ASN A 325 14.27 1.82 -3.70
CA ASN A 325 13.09 1.19 -3.10
C ASN A 325 13.39 0.29 -1.88
N MET A 326 14.59 0.37 -1.31
CA MET A 326 15.02 -0.37 -0.12
C MET A 326 15.36 0.61 1.01
N VAL A 327 14.41 0.81 1.92
CA VAL A 327 14.52 1.78 3.01
C VAL A 327 14.96 1.09 4.29
N PRO A 328 15.95 1.64 5.04
CA PRO A 328 16.29 1.15 6.38
C PRO A 328 15.03 1.10 7.27
N PHE A 329 14.97 0.09 8.12
CA PHE A 329 13.81 -0.10 8.98
C PHE A 329 14.22 -0.45 10.41
N TYR A 330 13.27 -0.64 11.29
CA TYR A 330 13.51 -1.02 12.68
C TYR A 330 14.32 -2.31 12.78
N PRO A 331 15.07 -2.52 13.88
CA PRO A 331 15.86 -3.72 14.06
C PRO A 331 15.00 -4.99 13.99
N ILE A 332 15.59 -6.03 13.41
CA ILE A 332 15.01 -7.35 13.40
C ILE A 332 15.27 -8.01 14.75
N LYS A 333 14.21 -8.46 15.42
CA LYS A 333 14.30 -9.18 16.70
C LYS A 333 14.36 -10.68 16.51
N THR A 334 13.42 -11.23 15.75
CA THR A 334 13.25 -12.68 15.57
C THR A 334 12.88 -13.01 14.14
N ILE A 335 13.42 -14.11 13.63
CA ILE A 335 13.04 -14.69 12.33
C ILE A 335 12.33 -16.03 12.60
N TYR A 336 11.10 -16.16 12.15
CA TYR A 336 10.29 -17.38 12.22
C TYR A 336 10.37 -18.10 10.87
N LEU A 337 10.87 -19.33 10.85
CA LEU A 337 11.02 -20.12 9.63
C LEU A 337 9.79 -21.00 9.39
N GLY A 338 9.23 -20.97 8.20
CA GLY A 338 8.05 -21.72 7.84
C GLY A 338 8.24 -23.24 7.98
N CYS A 339 7.18 -23.95 8.34
CA CYS A 339 7.25 -25.37 8.68
C CYS A 339 7.65 -26.28 7.50
N LYS A 340 7.47 -25.78 6.25
CA LYS A 340 7.86 -26.49 5.02
C LYS A 340 9.16 -25.94 4.41
N MET A 341 9.89 -25.07 5.11
CA MET A 341 11.14 -24.52 4.56
C MET A 341 12.15 -25.65 4.30
N PRO A 342 12.75 -25.74 3.11
CA PRO A 342 13.81 -26.72 2.80
C PRO A 342 15.00 -26.59 3.75
N THR A 343 15.65 -27.72 4.03
CA THR A 343 16.77 -27.78 4.99
C THR A 343 17.93 -26.85 4.61
N ASP A 344 18.29 -26.77 3.34
CA ASP A 344 19.38 -25.91 2.86
C ASP A 344 19.06 -24.42 3.06
N ASN A 345 17.81 -24.02 2.81
CA ASN A 345 17.34 -22.65 3.04
C ASN A 345 17.33 -22.33 4.54
N ARG A 346 16.91 -23.29 5.36
CA ARG A 346 16.90 -23.18 6.82
C ARG A 346 18.30 -22.97 7.37
N GLU A 347 19.28 -23.75 6.89
CA GLU A 347 20.67 -23.60 7.29
C GLU A 347 21.27 -22.25 6.84
N TYR A 348 20.89 -21.78 5.65
CA TYR A 348 21.28 -20.46 5.22
C TYR A 348 20.78 -19.39 6.18
N MET A 349 19.49 -19.45 6.56
CA MET A 349 18.90 -18.51 7.53
C MET A 349 19.56 -18.58 8.91
N TYR A 350 19.95 -19.77 9.38
CA TYR A 350 20.69 -19.90 10.63
C TYR A 350 22.05 -19.22 10.58
N ARG A 351 22.79 -19.34 9.48
CA ARG A 351 24.08 -18.64 9.32
C ARG A 351 23.89 -17.13 9.32
N LEU A 352 22.95 -16.65 8.51
CA LEU A 352 22.64 -15.22 8.42
C LEU A 352 22.21 -14.64 9.78
N ALA A 353 21.34 -15.33 10.48
CA ALA A 353 20.85 -14.89 11.79
C ALA A 353 21.99 -14.89 12.83
N ARG A 354 22.86 -15.90 12.80
CA ARG A 354 24.06 -15.96 13.68
C ARG A 354 25.00 -14.78 13.45
N GLU A 355 25.27 -14.46 12.18
CA GLU A 355 26.15 -13.34 11.81
C GLU A 355 25.60 -12.00 12.32
N LYS A 356 24.26 -11.88 12.38
CA LYS A 356 23.57 -10.66 12.80
C LYS A 356 23.12 -10.64 14.26
N GLY A 357 23.30 -11.73 15.00
CA GLY A 357 22.81 -11.84 16.39
C GLY A 357 21.28 -11.86 16.49
N ILE A 358 20.58 -12.38 15.49
CA ILE A 358 19.11 -12.42 15.42
C ILE A 358 18.62 -13.77 15.95
N GLU A 359 17.57 -13.77 16.76
CA GLU A 359 16.90 -14.98 17.24
C GLU A 359 16.19 -15.72 16.09
N VAL A 360 16.22 -17.04 16.09
CA VAL A 360 15.51 -17.87 15.11
C VAL A 360 14.59 -18.87 15.77
N VAL A 361 13.38 -18.97 15.22
CA VAL A 361 12.35 -19.91 15.66
C VAL A 361 11.88 -20.72 14.47
N ASN A 362 11.92 -22.05 14.58
CA ASN A 362 11.27 -22.93 13.60
C ASN A 362 9.78 -23.02 13.92
N MET A 363 8.96 -22.87 12.90
CA MET A 363 7.53 -23.19 12.99
C MET A 363 7.34 -24.64 12.59
N GLU A 364 6.72 -25.44 13.44
CA GLU A 364 6.48 -26.87 13.22
C GLU A 364 4.98 -27.16 13.28
N GLN A 365 4.52 -28.17 12.54
CA GLN A 365 3.12 -28.60 12.60
C GLN A 365 2.84 -29.22 13.97
N TYR A 366 1.76 -28.81 14.61
CA TYR A 366 1.29 -29.43 15.84
C TYR A 366 0.34 -30.58 15.50
N CYS A 367 0.63 -31.78 16.06
CA CYS A 367 -0.07 -33.00 15.64
C CYS A 367 -1.55 -33.05 16.05
N ASN A 368 -1.95 -32.35 17.11
CA ASN A 368 -3.26 -32.49 17.73
C ASN A 368 -4.24 -31.36 17.38
N GLU A 369 -3.78 -30.27 16.75
CA GLU A 369 -4.58 -29.10 16.42
C GLU A 369 -4.11 -28.49 15.10
N PHE A 370 -4.99 -27.77 14.39
CA PHE A 370 -4.62 -26.99 13.20
C PHE A 370 -3.88 -25.72 13.60
N LYS A 371 -2.70 -25.87 14.14
CA LYS A 371 -1.80 -24.77 14.51
C LYS A 371 -0.34 -25.15 14.32
N LEU A 372 0.51 -24.14 14.30
CA LEU A 372 1.97 -24.31 14.33
C LEU A 372 2.47 -24.24 15.79
N LYS A 373 3.59 -24.90 16.04
CA LYS A 373 4.33 -24.85 17.29
C LYS A 373 5.65 -24.11 17.05
N GLU A 374 6.04 -23.26 17.98
CA GLU A 374 7.34 -22.61 18.00
C GLU A 374 8.40 -23.54 18.59
N CYS A 375 9.50 -23.71 17.86
CA CYS A 375 10.68 -24.43 18.29
C CYS A 375 11.89 -23.51 18.22
N TYR A 376 12.34 -23.02 19.36
CA TYR A 376 13.52 -22.15 19.46
C TYR A 376 14.79 -22.93 19.10
N VAL A 377 15.69 -22.27 18.37
CA VAL A 377 16.90 -22.88 17.84
C VAL A 377 18.11 -22.31 18.54
N ASP A 378 18.85 -23.16 19.24
CA ASP A 378 20.23 -22.85 19.62
C ASP A 378 21.13 -23.07 18.39
N ILE A 379 21.40 -21.97 17.68
CA ILE A 379 22.15 -22.00 16.42
C ILE A 379 23.59 -22.43 16.62
N ASP A 380 24.21 -22.07 17.75
CA ASP A 380 25.59 -22.46 18.06
C ASP A 380 25.70 -23.94 18.36
N HIS A 381 24.78 -24.46 19.14
CA HIS A 381 24.67 -25.89 19.40
C HIS A 381 24.47 -26.69 18.10
N TYR A 382 23.53 -26.23 17.25
CA TYR A 382 23.27 -26.85 15.95
C TYR A 382 24.53 -26.98 15.07
N PHE A 383 25.32 -25.91 14.94
CA PHE A 383 26.51 -25.93 14.10
C PHE A 383 27.66 -26.73 14.75
N ASN A 384 27.76 -26.75 16.09
CA ASN A 384 28.75 -27.54 16.81
C ASN A 384 28.48 -29.04 16.68
N GLU A 385 27.24 -29.49 16.84
CA GLU A 385 26.87 -30.88 16.58
C GLU A 385 27.14 -31.28 15.13
N LYS A 386 26.78 -30.44 14.13
CA LYS A 386 27.02 -30.74 12.75
C LYS A 386 28.50 -30.85 12.40
N LYS A 387 29.39 -30.08 13.05
CA LYS A 387 30.84 -30.24 12.91
C LYS A 387 31.30 -31.58 13.49
N CYS A 388 30.79 -31.98 14.62
CA CYS A 388 31.09 -33.29 15.23
C CYS A 388 30.64 -34.45 14.36
N TYR A 389 29.44 -34.35 13.73
CA TYR A 389 28.95 -35.37 12.78
C TYR A 389 29.80 -35.45 11.52
N LYS A 390 30.20 -34.31 10.94
CA LYS A 390 31.13 -34.32 9.78
C LYS A 390 32.49 -34.93 10.10
N GLN A 391 33.07 -34.63 11.27
CA GLN A 391 34.33 -35.24 11.70
C GLN A 391 34.19 -36.74 11.98
N LYS A 392 33.08 -37.17 12.58
CA LYS A 392 32.78 -38.60 12.80
C LYS A 392 32.52 -39.37 11.49
N SER A 393 31.87 -38.73 10.50
CA SER A 393 31.61 -39.35 9.19
C SER A 393 32.85 -39.45 8.30
N MET A 394 33.80 -38.51 8.44
CA MET A 394 35.09 -38.62 7.77
C MET A 394 35.97 -39.77 8.37
N ASN A 395 35.78 -40.08 9.63
CA ASN A 395 36.56 -41.14 10.30
C ASN A 395 35.91 -42.53 10.27
N ASN A 396 34.66 -42.65 9.83
CA ASN A 396 33.96 -43.95 9.78
C ASN A 396 33.27 -44.13 8.42
N GLY A 397 33.77 -45.04 7.59
CA GLY A 397 33.12 -45.54 6.36
C GLY A 397 31.76 -46.24 6.56
N LYS A 398 31.09 -45.99 7.71
CA LYS A 398 29.81 -46.56 8.09
C LYS A 398 28.57 -45.82 7.48
N TYR A 399 28.75 -44.68 6.87
CA TYR A 399 27.63 -43.92 6.32
C TYR A 399 27.08 -44.51 5.00
N GLU A 400 27.90 -45.20 4.26
CA GLU A 400 27.47 -45.92 3.03
C GLU A 400 26.59 -47.14 3.37
N LEU A 401 26.84 -47.78 4.51
CA LEU A 401 26.03 -48.91 5.01
C LEU A 401 24.64 -48.44 5.45
N LEU A 402 24.55 -47.34 6.20
CA LEU A 402 23.24 -46.78 6.69
C LEU A 402 22.34 -46.30 5.52
N LYS A 403 22.91 -45.75 4.45
CA LYS A 403 22.16 -45.44 3.25
C LYS A 403 21.58 -46.66 2.57
N LYS A 404 22.35 -47.73 2.53
CA LYS A 404 21.95 -49.02 1.93
C LYS A 404 20.78 -49.64 2.70
N ASP A 405 20.86 -49.63 4.04
CA ASP A 405 19.83 -50.17 4.89
C ASP A 405 18.52 -49.37 4.88
N ILE A 406 18.60 -48.06 4.75
CA ILE A 406 17.40 -47.18 4.61
C ILE A 406 16.76 -47.36 3.22
N TYR A 407 17.56 -47.53 2.17
CA TYR A 407 17.03 -47.77 0.80
C TYR A 407 16.40 -49.16 0.67
N GLU A 408 16.91 -50.19 1.36
CA GLU A 408 16.28 -51.51 1.41
C GLU A 408 14.99 -51.48 2.22
N TYR A 409 14.94 -50.76 3.37
CA TYR A 409 13.77 -50.63 4.20
C TYR A 409 12.59 -49.90 3.47
N ILE A 410 12.91 -48.93 2.62
CA ILE A 410 11.89 -48.20 1.81
C ILE A 410 11.39 -49.04 0.63
N LYS A 411 12.18 -49.99 0.13
CA LYS A 411 11.75 -50.89 -0.95
C LYS A 411 10.65 -51.87 -0.55
N ASP A 412 10.60 -52.21 0.71
CA ASP A 412 9.58 -53.16 1.24
C ASP A 412 8.24 -52.50 1.55
N TRP A 413 8.11 -51.15 1.34
CA TRP A 413 6.89 -50.38 1.53
C TRP A 413 6.17 -49.99 0.20
N ARG A 414 6.58 -50.58 -0.92
CA ARG A 414 5.89 -50.42 -2.20
C ARG A 414 5.13 -51.67 -2.63
#